data_504b45c3a01c263848003c1410312152
#
_entry.id   504b45c3a01c263848003c1410312152
#
_cell.length_a   1.000
_cell.length_b   1.000
_cell.length_c   1.000
_cell.angle_alpha   90.00
_cell.angle_beta   90.00
_cell.angle_gamma   90.00
#
_symmetry.space_group_name_H-M   'P 1'
#
loop_
_entity.id
_entity.type
_entity.pdbx_description
1 polymer ?
#
loop_
_entity_poly.entity_id
_entity_poly.type
_entity_poly.pdbx_seq_one_letter_code
_entity_poly.pdbx_strand_id
1 'polypeptide(L)'
;MDNLQERFPIVDENGLVKGAASRGECHGGSMLLHPVVHLHVFNSKGEVFLQRRPEWKDIQPGKWDTAVGGHIDYGESPDVALLREAREELGITDFSPEFVDRYVFESQRERELVYVYRTTFNGEIHPSGDELDGGRFWTMQEIRQTMGKGVLTPNFEGEFKRCFAQMIDDKYAMFFDIDGTLVSFHTHEIPPSTILALTQAKANGHKVFIATGRPPLIINNLGAIEHLVDGFITINGALCFIGDKVVACKDIPLEGVMTVVRDAQEKNYGLIVVGEKDVAVMDPKGEVDRIFREQLAVENLNQAKPLDGVLQQRILQLTPFFPEEYERDLMKRIPWCTSGRWHPAFTDITAKGADKGEGIRTLAAHLGLDLQHTMAFGDGGNDASMIKTAGIGVAMGNALQSLKDEADYTTSAVDEDGVLLALRHFGLV
;
A
#
# COMPACT_ATOMS: atom_id res chain seq x y z
N MET A 1 43.67 4.48 -8.00
CA MET A 1 44.32 5.12 -6.79
C MET A 1 43.83 6.54 -6.71
N ASP A 2 43.30 6.93 -5.55
CA ASP A 2 42.76 8.27 -5.35
C ASP A 2 43.84 9.34 -5.55
N ASN A 3 43.49 10.41 -6.29
CA ASN A 3 44.41 11.51 -6.56
C ASN A 3 44.53 12.42 -5.31
N LEU A 4 45.52 12.19 -4.47
CA LEU A 4 45.75 12.94 -3.21
C LEU A 4 45.99 14.44 -3.41
N GLN A 5 46.26 14.90 -4.65
CA GLN A 5 46.48 16.31 -5.04
C GLN A 5 45.18 17.01 -5.51
N GLU A 6 44.11 16.29 -5.66
CA GLU A 6 42.78 16.84 -5.96
C GLU A 6 42.39 17.88 -4.91
N ARG A 7 41.76 18.98 -5.31
CA ARG A 7 41.48 20.10 -4.41
C ARG A 7 40.00 20.28 -4.16
N PHE A 8 39.64 20.25 -2.90
CA PHE A 8 38.28 20.48 -2.43
C PHE A 8 38.10 21.87 -1.83
N PRO A 9 36.94 22.53 -1.95
CA PRO A 9 36.64 23.71 -1.19
C PRO A 9 36.51 23.38 0.29
N ILE A 10 37.08 24.24 1.17
CA ILE A 10 36.81 24.18 2.59
C ILE A 10 35.67 25.16 2.88
N VAL A 11 34.65 24.71 3.56
CA VAL A 11 33.39 25.45 3.77
C VAL A 11 33.05 25.62 5.26
N ASP A 12 32.17 26.55 5.57
CA ASP A 12 31.46 26.54 6.85
C ASP A 12 30.20 25.68 6.78
N GLU A 13 29.50 25.52 7.91
CA GLU A 13 28.27 24.70 8.01
C GLU A 13 27.12 25.25 7.16
N ASN A 14 27.21 26.47 6.67
CA ASN A 14 26.27 27.05 5.71
C ASN A 14 26.65 26.78 4.25
N GLY A 15 27.82 26.14 4.00
CA GLY A 15 28.33 25.86 2.66
C GLY A 15 29.10 27.03 2.05
N LEU A 16 29.41 28.10 2.83
CA LEU A 16 30.18 29.21 2.31
C LEU A 16 31.67 28.85 2.26
N VAL A 17 32.26 28.97 1.07
CA VAL A 17 33.69 28.66 0.84
C VAL A 17 34.61 29.60 1.66
N LYS A 18 35.51 29.03 2.44
CA LYS A 18 36.51 29.71 3.28
C LYS A 18 37.93 29.52 2.75
N GLY A 19 38.14 28.53 1.89
CA GLY A 19 39.46 28.21 1.35
C GLY A 19 39.44 26.96 0.50
N ALA A 20 40.57 26.33 0.28
CA ALA A 20 40.71 25.06 -0.39
C ALA A 20 41.85 24.25 0.23
N ALA A 21 41.70 22.92 0.25
CA ALA A 21 42.71 21.97 0.67
C ALA A 21 42.80 20.79 -0.31
N SER A 22 43.89 20.05 -0.23
CA SER A 22 44.01 18.81 -1.00
C SER A 22 43.21 17.68 -0.36
N ARG A 23 42.86 16.69 -1.16
CA ARG A 23 42.17 15.46 -0.72
C ARG A 23 42.93 14.80 0.42
N GLY A 24 44.29 14.73 0.31
CA GLY A 24 45.12 14.14 1.34
C GLY A 24 45.06 14.92 2.71
N GLU A 25 44.89 16.24 2.67
CA GLU A 25 44.70 17.04 3.88
C GLU A 25 43.32 16.80 4.48
N CYS A 26 42.25 16.79 3.66
CA CYS A 26 40.86 16.59 4.11
C CYS A 26 40.68 15.24 4.81
N HIS A 27 41.23 14.16 4.24
CA HIS A 27 41.10 12.80 4.76
C HIS A 27 42.22 12.37 5.75
N GLY A 28 43.17 13.26 6.00
CA GLY A 28 44.33 13.02 6.89
C GLY A 28 44.11 13.30 8.38
N GLY A 29 42.88 13.45 8.83
CA GLY A 29 42.58 13.77 10.24
C GLY A 29 42.62 15.27 10.56
N SER A 30 42.64 16.14 9.55
CA SER A 30 42.64 17.61 9.74
C SER A 30 41.28 18.14 10.21
N MET A 31 40.21 17.38 10.04
CA MET A 31 38.84 17.77 10.36
C MET A 31 38.38 19.03 9.61
N LEU A 32 38.98 19.33 8.44
CA LEU A 32 38.57 20.39 7.57
C LEU A 32 37.23 20.05 6.94
N LEU A 33 36.22 20.91 7.13
CA LEU A 33 34.87 20.69 6.57
C LEU A 33 34.90 20.92 5.08
N HIS A 34 34.67 19.87 4.30
CA HIS A 34 34.60 19.91 2.84
C HIS A 34 33.27 19.30 2.37
N PRO A 35 32.69 19.80 1.24
CA PRO A 35 31.38 19.37 0.80
C PRO A 35 31.46 18.13 -0.07
N VAL A 36 30.42 17.27 0.09
CA VAL A 36 30.19 16.07 -0.73
C VAL A 36 28.73 16.01 -1.16
N VAL A 37 28.45 15.26 -2.23
CA VAL A 37 27.09 15.00 -2.74
C VAL A 37 26.77 13.52 -2.60
N HIS A 38 25.57 13.20 -2.15
CA HIS A 38 25.01 11.86 -2.12
C HIS A 38 23.73 11.81 -2.92
N LEU A 39 23.54 10.75 -3.72
CA LEU A 39 22.31 10.48 -4.48
C LEU A 39 21.70 9.14 -4.10
N HIS A 40 20.47 9.17 -3.63
CA HIS A 40 19.64 7.98 -3.51
C HIS A 40 18.79 7.80 -4.78
N VAL A 41 18.98 6.69 -5.47
CA VAL A 41 18.25 6.34 -6.69
C VAL A 41 17.17 5.32 -6.36
N PHE A 42 15.91 5.72 -6.52
CA PHE A 42 14.75 4.86 -6.39
C PHE A 42 14.26 4.41 -7.77
N ASN A 43 13.61 3.28 -7.85
CA ASN A 43 12.81 2.91 -9.03
C ASN A 43 11.31 3.13 -8.75
N SER A 44 10.47 2.92 -9.78
CA SER A 44 9.01 3.06 -9.67
C SER A 44 8.34 2.05 -8.72
N LYS A 45 9.07 1.01 -8.29
CA LYS A 45 8.62 0.05 -7.27
C LYS A 45 9.00 0.46 -5.85
N GLY A 46 9.67 1.60 -5.66
CA GLY A 46 10.18 2.05 -4.37
C GLY A 46 11.42 1.31 -3.86
N GLU A 47 12.08 0.52 -4.72
CA GLU A 47 13.36 -0.11 -4.39
C GLU A 47 14.49 0.92 -4.53
N VAL A 48 15.54 0.81 -3.70
CA VAL A 48 16.70 1.71 -3.66
C VAL A 48 17.91 1.05 -4.30
N PHE A 49 18.55 1.73 -5.23
CA PHE A 49 19.81 1.25 -5.78
C PHE A 49 20.95 1.48 -4.78
N LEU A 50 21.67 0.41 -4.46
CA LEU A 50 22.90 0.49 -3.67
C LEU A 50 24.06 0.00 -4.51
N GLN A 51 25.19 0.70 -4.40
CA GLN A 51 26.47 0.29 -4.97
C GLN A 51 27.22 -0.64 -3.99
N ARG A 52 28.03 -1.54 -4.52
CA ARG A 52 28.94 -2.35 -3.73
C ARG A 52 30.34 -1.74 -3.76
N ARG A 53 30.90 -1.47 -2.60
CA ARG A 53 32.27 -0.96 -2.46
C ARG A 53 33.27 -2.08 -2.80
N PRO A 54 34.29 -1.81 -3.59
CA PRO A 54 35.32 -2.80 -3.87
C PRO A 54 36.06 -3.27 -2.62
N GLU A 55 36.53 -4.52 -2.64
CA GLU A 55 37.31 -5.12 -1.53
C GLU A 55 38.68 -4.45 -1.30
N TRP A 56 39.19 -3.70 -2.28
CA TRP A 56 40.47 -2.99 -2.18
C TRP A 56 40.36 -1.58 -1.57
N LYS A 57 39.17 -1.06 -1.32
CA LYS A 57 38.97 0.24 -0.68
C LYS A 57 39.40 0.18 0.81
N ASP A 58 40.10 1.22 1.28
CA ASP A 58 40.60 1.29 2.67
C ASP A 58 39.48 1.45 3.71
N ILE A 59 38.33 2.04 3.33
CA ILE A 59 37.22 2.32 4.21
C ILE A 59 36.02 1.45 3.80
N GLN A 60 35.49 0.64 4.72
CA GLN A 60 34.28 -0.18 4.56
C GLN A 60 34.33 -1.09 3.30
N PRO A 61 35.39 -1.89 3.05
CA PRO A 61 35.53 -2.76 1.89
C PRO A 61 34.38 -3.77 1.80
N GLY A 62 33.91 -4.04 0.57
CA GLY A 62 32.88 -5.04 0.27
C GLY A 62 31.47 -4.74 0.74
N LYS A 63 31.24 -3.63 1.42
CA LYS A 63 29.92 -3.22 1.91
C LYS A 63 29.09 -2.51 0.85
N TRP A 64 27.79 -2.48 1.10
CA TRP A 64 26.83 -1.76 0.27
C TRP A 64 26.62 -0.33 0.78
N ASP A 65 26.57 0.62 -0.14
CA ASP A 65 26.56 2.05 0.14
C ASP A 65 25.55 2.79 -0.74
N THR A 66 25.36 4.10 -0.50
CA THR A 66 24.57 5.02 -1.28
C THR A 66 24.88 4.90 -2.78
N ALA A 67 23.89 5.08 -3.63
CA ALA A 67 24.02 4.88 -5.08
C ALA A 67 25.17 5.72 -5.70
N VAL A 68 25.29 6.98 -5.27
CA VAL A 68 26.39 7.89 -5.64
C VAL A 68 26.89 8.61 -4.39
N GLY A 69 28.21 8.69 -4.26
CA GLY A 69 28.85 9.45 -3.19
C GLY A 69 30.16 10.06 -3.66
N GLY A 70 30.14 11.37 -3.98
CA GLY A 70 31.28 12.07 -4.56
C GLY A 70 31.63 13.40 -3.94
N HIS A 71 32.86 13.86 -4.16
CA HIS A 71 33.34 15.14 -3.69
C HIS A 71 32.94 16.28 -4.64
N ILE A 72 32.79 17.45 -4.09
CA ILE A 72 32.62 18.68 -4.87
C ILE A 72 33.99 19.29 -5.13
N ASP A 73 34.32 19.46 -6.41
CA ASP A 73 35.59 20.08 -6.80
C ASP A 73 35.62 21.57 -6.49
N TYR A 74 36.84 22.13 -6.32
CA TYR A 74 36.99 23.54 -6.09
C TYR A 74 36.48 24.38 -7.26
N GLY A 75 35.44 25.17 -6.99
CA GLY A 75 34.76 26.01 -8.00
C GLY A 75 33.51 25.35 -8.62
N GLU A 76 33.20 24.14 -8.23
CA GLU A 76 32.00 23.41 -8.64
C GLU A 76 30.83 23.70 -7.69
N SER A 77 29.59 23.67 -8.20
CA SER A 77 28.39 23.69 -7.34
C SER A 77 27.92 22.28 -7.01
N PRO A 78 27.14 22.08 -5.91
CA PRO A 78 26.63 20.76 -5.55
C PRO A 78 25.84 20.08 -6.68
N ASP A 79 25.00 20.82 -7.42
CA ASP A 79 24.20 20.26 -8.51
C ASP A 79 25.07 19.80 -9.69
N VAL A 80 26.16 20.52 -10.00
CA VAL A 80 27.09 20.15 -11.08
C VAL A 80 27.88 18.90 -10.68
N ALA A 81 28.40 18.88 -9.44
CA ALA A 81 29.10 17.72 -8.88
C ALA A 81 28.20 16.48 -8.90
N LEU A 82 26.94 16.61 -8.47
CA LEU A 82 25.97 15.51 -8.47
C LEU A 82 25.79 14.88 -9.86
N LEU A 83 25.60 15.71 -10.89
CA LEU A 83 25.41 15.23 -12.27
C LEU A 83 26.68 14.60 -12.85
N ARG A 84 27.87 15.13 -12.49
CA ARG A 84 29.15 14.56 -12.88
C ARG A 84 29.36 13.19 -12.25
N GLU A 85 29.20 13.08 -10.91
CA GLU A 85 29.39 11.84 -10.17
C GLU A 85 28.37 10.76 -10.57
N ALA A 86 27.10 11.13 -10.77
CA ALA A 86 26.07 10.19 -11.21
C ALA A 86 26.39 9.59 -12.61
N ARG A 87 26.97 10.40 -13.51
CA ARG A 87 27.43 9.93 -14.81
C ARG A 87 28.69 9.04 -14.69
N GLU A 88 29.64 9.42 -13.85
CA GLU A 88 30.91 8.72 -13.68
C GLU A 88 30.75 7.39 -12.97
N GLU A 89 29.98 7.36 -11.86
CA GLU A 89 29.77 6.16 -11.06
C GLU A 89 28.70 5.21 -11.64
N LEU A 90 27.58 5.74 -12.15
CA LEU A 90 26.41 4.93 -12.55
C LEU A 90 26.06 4.98 -14.03
N GLY A 91 26.70 5.87 -14.82
CA GLY A 91 26.37 6.06 -16.23
C GLY A 91 25.02 6.71 -16.48
N ILE A 92 24.40 7.33 -15.49
CA ILE A 92 23.10 7.98 -15.64
C ILE A 92 23.26 9.48 -15.93
N THR A 93 22.49 10.00 -16.94
CA THR A 93 22.60 11.39 -17.39
C THR A 93 21.27 12.12 -17.51
N ASP A 94 20.17 11.40 -17.65
CA ASP A 94 18.83 11.97 -17.83
C ASP A 94 17.96 11.62 -16.63
N PHE A 95 18.08 12.42 -15.58
CA PHE A 95 17.31 12.28 -14.36
C PHE A 95 17.06 13.64 -13.71
N SER A 96 16.07 13.73 -12.83
CA SER A 96 15.70 14.95 -12.11
C SER A 96 16.00 14.77 -10.62
N PRO A 97 17.11 15.33 -10.10
CA PRO A 97 17.42 15.26 -8.68
C PRO A 97 16.51 16.16 -7.86
N GLU A 98 16.07 15.66 -6.72
CA GLU A 98 15.32 16.41 -5.71
C GLU A 98 16.22 16.54 -4.46
N PHE A 99 16.44 17.77 -4.00
CA PHE A 99 17.19 18.01 -2.76
C PHE A 99 16.38 17.53 -1.55
N VAL A 100 17.01 16.75 -0.66
CA VAL A 100 16.37 16.14 0.52
C VAL A 100 16.83 16.81 1.81
N ASP A 101 18.14 16.85 2.05
CA ASP A 101 18.71 17.37 3.32
C ASP A 101 20.16 17.83 3.11
N ARG A 102 20.65 18.56 4.10
CA ARG A 102 22.06 18.91 4.23
C ARG A 102 22.48 18.77 5.69
N TYR A 103 23.55 18.04 5.95
CA TYR A 103 24.03 17.82 7.31
C TYR A 103 25.56 17.70 7.36
N VAL A 104 26.13 17.87 8.54
CA VAL A 104 27.55 17.62 8.78
C VAL A 104 27.74 16.19 9.26
N PHE A 105 28.52 15.43 8.51
CA PHE A 105 29.03 14.12 8.92
C PHE A 105 30.41 14.31 9.54
N GLU A 106 30.69 13.57 10.63
CA GLU A 106 31.98 13.61 11.31
C GLU A 106 32.41 12.18 11.66
N SER A 107 33.63 11.84 11.29
CA SER A 107 34.31 10.60 11.64
C SER A 107 35.58 10.90 12.41
N GLN A 108 36.38 9.87 12.75
CA GLN A 108 37.67 10.06 13.35
C GLN A 108 38.73 10.66 12.40
N ARG A 109 38.47 10.70 11.09
CA ARG A 109 39.43 11.08 10.04
C ARG A 109 39.03 12.31 9.26
N GLU A 110 37.75 12.58 9.13
CA GLU A 110 37.23 13.59 8.21
C GLU A 110 35.93 14.20 8.69
N ARG A 111 35.61 15.36 8.14
CA ARG A 111 34.39 16.11 8.42
C ARG A 111 33.82 16.60 7.11
N GLU A 112 32.60 16.15 6.75
CA GLU A 112 31.96 16.39 5.48
C GLU A 112 30.66 17.18 5.64
N LEU A 113 30.42 18.14 4.75
CA LEU A 113 29.12 18.77 4.57
C LEU A 113 28.38 18.03 3.46
N VAL A 114 27.51 17.13 3.85
CA VAL A 114 26.81 16.23 2.92
C VAL A 114 25.57 16.90 2.37
N TYR A 115 25.46 16.99 1.04
CA TYR A 115 24.26 17.39 0.30
C TYR A 115 23.56 16.14 -0.20
N VAL A 116 22.37 15.84 0.34
CA VAL A 116 21.62 14.62 0.03
C VAL A 116 20.54 14.92 -1.03
N TYR A 117 20.55 14.13 -2.09
CA TYR A 117 19.56 14.17 -3.16
C TYR A 117 18.89 12.83 -3.34
N ARG A 118 17.70 12.84 -3.92
CA ARG A 118 17.03 11.64 -4.40
C ARG A 118 16.55 11.81 -5.83
N THR A 119 16.36 10.70 -6.54
CA THR A 119 15.69 10.67 -7.84
C THR A 119 14.93 9.37 -8.02
N THR A 120 13.93 9.35 -8.93
CA THR A 120 13.32 8.12 -9.43
C THR A 120 13.85 7.85 -10.83
N PHE A 121 14.48 6.70 -11.02
CA PHE A 121 15.08 6.30 -12.29
C PHE A 121 14.76 4.83 -12.61
N ASN A 122 14.18 4.57 -13.80
CA ASN A 122 13.81 3.23 -14.25
C ASN A 122 14.63 2.75 -15.45
N GLY A 123 15.63 3.53 -15.88
CA GLY A 123 16.54 3.14 -16.95
C GLY A 123 17.59 2.13 -16.48
N GLU A 124 18.43 1.69 -17.41
CA GLU A 124 19.57 0.84 -17.07
C GLU A 124 20.64 1.63 -16.32
N ILE A 125 21.21 1.03 -15.29
CA ILE A 125 22.30 1.57 -14.50
C ILE A 125 23.55 0.73 -14.77
N HIS A 126 24.63 1.43 -15.11
CA HIS A 126 25.91 0.78 -15.45
C HIS A 126 26.99 1.25 -14.47
N PRO A 127 27.12 0.59 -13.29
CA PRO A 127 28.15 0.94 -12.32
C PRO A 127 29.56 0.87 -12.93
N SER A 128 30.37 1.89 -12.67
CA SER A 128 31.74 1.96 -13.18
C SER A 128 32.61 0.87 -12.53
N GLY A 129 33.14 -0.07 -13.31
CA GLY A 129 33.97 -1.17 -12.81
C GLY A 129 35.32 -0.75 -12.23
N ASP A 130 35.75 0.49 -12.46
CA ASP A 130 37.01 1.02 -11.94
C ASP A 130 36.85 1.54 -10.48
N GLU A 131 35.64 1.97 -10.10
CA GLU A 131 35.37 2.56 -8.79
C GLU A 131 34.44 1.73 -7.91
N LEU A 132 33.59 0.87 -8.51
CA LEU A 132 32.54 0.10 -7.87
C LEU A 132 32.66 -1.39 -8.22
N ASP A 133 32.27 -2.24 -7.27
CA ASP A 133 32.13 -3.69 -7.49
C ASP A 133 30.67 -4.06 -7.84
N GLY A 134 30.06 -3.25 -8.72
CA GLY A 134 28.69 -3.40 -9.15
C GLY A 134 27.66 -2.69 -8.25
N GLY A 135 26.39 -3.00 -8.49
CA GLY A 135 25.28 -2.46 -7.75
C GLY A 135 23.96 -3.15 -8.13
N ARG A 136 22.94 -3.01 -7.29
CA ARG A 136 21.60 -3.51 -7.58
C ARG A 136 20.55 -2.73 -6.81
N PHE A 137 19.29 -2.88 -7.22
CA PHE A 137 18.16 -2.43 -6.44
C PHE A 137 17.92 -3.34 -5.23
N TRP A 138 17.61 -2.74 -4.11
CA TRP A 138 17.25 -3.36 -2.83
C TRP A 138 15.83 -2.97 -2.46
N THR A 139 15.02 -3.94 -2.06
CA THR A 139 13.72 -3.67 -1.46
C THR A 139 13.88 -3.02 -0.08
N MET A 140 12.86 -2.27 0.36
CA MET A 140 12.84 -1.72 1.72
C MET A 140 12.95 -2.83 2.78
N GLN A 141 12.40 -3.99 2.50
CA GLN A 141 12.52 -5.17 3.35
C GLN A 141 13.96 -5.64 3.52
N GLU A 142 14.71 -5.78 2.41
CA GLU A 142 16.13 -6.17 2.45
C GLU A 142 16.95 -5.16 3.26
N ILE A 143 16.69 -3.84 3.06
CA ILE A 143 17.35 -2.79 3.81
C ILE A 143 17.06 -2.92 5.31
N ARG A 144 15.77 -3.01 5.71
CA ARG A 144 15.37 -3.21 7.12
C ARG A 144 16.04 -4.42 7.76
N GLN A 145 16.00 -5.57 7.07
CA GLN A 145 16.57 -6.82 7.57
C GLN A 145 18.10 -6.77 7.69
N THR A 146 18.76 -5.88 6.97
CA THR A 146 20.21 -5.81 6.85
C THR A 146 20.82 -4.72 7.72
N MET A 147 20.05 -3.69 8.08
CA MET A 147 20.50 -2.61 8.95
C MET A 147 21.04 -3.12 10.29
N GLY A 148 22.17 -2.58 10.71
CA GLY A 148 22.85 -2.97 11.96
C GLY A 148 23.59 -4.30 11.90
N LYS A 149 23.62 -5.01 10.76
CA LYS A 149 24.31 -6.31 10.60
C LYS A 149 25.70 -6.19 9.97
N GLY A 150 26.15 -4.97 9.69
CA GLY A 150 27.50 -4.72 9.14
C GLY A 150 27.62 -5.00 7.65
N VAL A 151 26.55 -5.25 6.93
CA VAL A 151 26.49 -5.44 5.47
C VAL A 151 26.43 -4.11 4.74
N LEU A 152 25.72 -3.15 5.31
CA LEU A 152 25.62 -1.78 4.83
C LEU A 152 26.71 -0.91 5.49
N THR A 153 27.09 0.19 4.83
CA THR A 153 27.98 1.15 5.46
C THR A 153 27.28 1.90 6.58
N PRO A 154 27.98 2.28 7.66
CA PRO A 154 27.40 3.10 8.71
C PRO A 154 26.89 4.46 8.21
N ASN A 155 27.54 5.03 7.18
CA ASN A 155 27.13 6.29 6.55
C ASN A 155 25.77 6.14 5.91
N PHE A 156 25.59 5.13 5.04
CA PHE A 156 24.30 4.82 4.44
C PHE A 156 23.21 4.59 5.50
N GLU A 157 23.49 3.74 6.51
CA GLU A 157 22.51 3.45 7.56
C GLU A 157 22.08 4.69 8.34
N GLY A 158 23.01 5.56 8.66
CA GLY A 158 22.76 6.81 9.38
C GLY A 158 21.98 7.82 8.55
N GLU A 159 22.42 8.03 7.30
CA GLU A 159 21.77 8.94 6.36
C GLU A 159 20.39 8.45 5.95
N PHE A 160 20.25 7.16 5.66
CA PHE A 160 18.96 6.58 5.28
C PHE A 160 17.91 6.69 6.40
N LYS A 161 18.32 6.45 7.65
CA LYS A 161 17.46 6.70 8.82
C LYS A 161 17.10 8.18 8.97
N ARG A 162 18.05 9.09 8.72
CA ARG A 162 17.83 10.53 8.83
C ARG A 162 16.85 11.04 7.77
N CYS A 163 17.08 10.69 6.52
CA CYS A 163 16.37 11.25 5.36
C CYS A 163 15.10 10.49 4.97
N PHE A 164 15.07 9.18 5.26
CA PHE A 164 14.06 8.24 4.79
C PHE A 164 13.50 7.35 5.92
N ALA A 165 13.53 7.83 7.17
CA ALA A 165 13.00 7.09 8.33
C ALA A 165 11.57 6.60 8.09
N GLN A 166 10.73 7.41 7.46
CA GLN A 166 9.35 7.09 7.14
C GLN A 166 9.22 5.84 6.25
N MET A 167 10.17 5.64 5.31
CA MET A 167 10.21 4.48 4.43
C MET A 167 10.68 3.20 5.15
N ILE A 168 11.39 3.35 6.28
CA ILE A 168 11.85 2.23 7.10
C ILE A 168 10.81 1.87 8.16
N ASP A 169 10.17 2.88 8.75
CA ASP A 169 9.14 2.74 9.80
C ASP A 169 7.71 2.72 9.25
N ASP A 170 7.55 2.40 7.96
CA ASP A 170 6.28 2.45 7.27
C ASP A 170 5.19 1.68 8.00
N LYS A 171 4.22 2.44 8.52
CA LYS A 171 2.99 1.89 9.08
C LYS A 171 1.96 1.80 7.97
N TYR A 172 1.69 0.58 7.55
CA TYR A 172 0.68 0.32 6.52
C TYR A 172 -0.72 0.28 7.11
N ALA A 173 -1.68 0.79 6.35
CA ALA A 173 -3.09 0.46 6.49
C ALA A 173 -3.40 -0.71 5.55
N MET A 174 -3.72 -1.85 6.12
CA MET A 174 -3.96 -3.09 5.40
C MET A 174 -5.45 -3.36 5.30
N PHE A 175 -5.95 -3.54 4.09
CA PHE A 175 -7.37 -3.76 3.78
C PHE A 175 -7.57 -5.19 3.29
N PHE A 176 -8.41 -5.93 3.96
CA PHE A 176 -8.64 -7.34 3.66
C PHE A 176 -10.10 -7.58 3.28
N ASP A 177 -10.32 -8.28 2.17
CA ASP A 177 -11.62 -8.92 1.94
C ASP A 177 -11.84 -10.05 2.94
N ILE A 178 -13.09 -10.50 3.10
CA ILE A 178 -13.47 -11.56 4.04
C ILE A 178 -13.41 -12.93 3.35
N ASP A 179 -14.28 -13.14 2.37
CA ASP A 179 -14.59 -14.46 1.84
C ASP A 179 -13.56 -14.91 0.80
N GLY A 180 -12.78 -15.95 1.09
CA GLY A 180 -11.67 -16.39 0.24
C GLY A 180 -10.36 -15.64 0.47
N THR A 181 -10.35 -14.64 1.34
CA THR A 181 -9.15 -13.86 1.71
C THR A 181 -8.79 -14.05 3.17
N LEU A 182 -9.64 -13.66 4.12
CA LEU A 182 -9.47 -13.92 5.55
C LEU A 182 -10.13 -15.22 5.98
N VAL A 183 -11.28 -15.56 5.42
CA VAL A 183 -12.10 -16.70 5.78
C VAL A 183 -12.06 -17.73 4.66
N SER A 184 -11.75 -18.98 5.01
CA SER A 184 -11.75 -20.11 4.09
C SER A 184 -13.15 -20.45 3.61
N PHE A 185 -13.32 -20.72 2.32
CA PHE A 185 -14.55 -21.27 1.76
C PHE A 185 -14.80 -22.74 2.19
N HIS A 186 -13.75 -23.45 2.64
CA HIS A 186 -13.85 -24.87 3.05
C HIS A 186 -14.20 -25.04 4.51
N THR A 187 -13.52 -24.27 5.38
CA THR A 187 -13.70 -24.40 6.84
C THR A 187 -14.68 -23.38 7.40
N HIS A 188 -14.97 -22.31 6.68
CA HIS A 188 -15.72 -21.12 7.12
C HIS A 188 -15.10 -20.43 8.35
N GLU A 189 -13.80 -20.65 8.57
CA GLU A 189 -13.02 -20.10 9.67
C GLU A 189 -11.81 -19.30 9.14
N ILE A 190 -11.26 -18.44 10.00
CA ILE A 190 -10.01 -17.72 9.72
C ILE A 190 -8.84 -18.64 10.08
N PRO A 191 -7.90 -18.92 9.16
CA PRO A 191 -6.74 -19.76 9.44
C PRO A 191 -5.92 -19.22 10.62
N PRO A 192 -5.40 -20.10 11.52
CA PRO A 192 -4.57 -19.66 12.65
C PRO A 192 -3.34 -18.85 12.25
N SER A 193 -2.76 -19.12 11.09
CA SER A 193 -1.64 -18.37 10.52
C SER A 193 -2.03 -16.92 10.18
N THR A 194 -3.24 -16.70 9.69
CA THR A 194 -3.79 -15.36 9.41
C THR A 194 -3.99 -14.58 10.71
N ILE A 195 -4.55 -15.21 11.76
CA ILE A 195 -4.70 -14.58 13.10
C ILE A 195 -3.33 -14.17 13.64
N LEU A 196 -2.33 -15.07 13.56
CA LEU A 196 -0.96 -14.79 13.99
C LEU A 196 -0.36 -13.61 13.21
N ALA A 197 -0.51 -13.59 11.89
CA ALA A 197 0.02 -12.54 11.02
C ALA A 197 -0.59 -11.17 11.34
N LEU A 198 -1.91 -11.08 11.50
CA LEU A 198 -2.59 -9.84 11.86
C LEU A 198 -2.21 -9.36 13.28
N THR A 199 -2.05 -10.30 14.23
CA THR A 199 -1.58 -9.97 15.58
C THR A 199 -0.17 -9.36 15.55
N GLN A 200 0.75 -9.95 14.79
CA GLN A 200 2.11 -9.44 14.63
C GLN A 200 2.11 -8.09 13.90
N ALA A 201 1.32 -7.94 12.84
CA ALA A 201 1.17 -6.68 12.12
C ALA A 201 0.67 -5.55 13.05
N LYS A 202 -0.32 -5.82 13.90
CA LYS A 202 -0.80 -4.86 14.90
C LYS A 202 0.28 -4.51 15.92
N ALA A 203 1.03 -5.50 16.43
CA ALA A 203 2.15 -5.27 17.35
C ALA A 203 3.25 -4.40 16.72
N ASN A 204 3.47 -4.54 15.41
CA ASN A 204 4.40 -3.72 14.63
C ASN A 204 3.84 -2.32 14.30
N GLY A 205 2.60 -1.99 14.74
CA GLY A 205 1.98 -0.67 14.60
C GLY A 205 1.22 -0.45 13.29
N HIS A 206 1.02 -1.49 12.49
CA HIS A 206 0.18 -1.43 11.30
C HIS A 206 -1.31 -1.34 11.66
N LYS A 207 -2.14 -0.85 10.74
CA LYS A 207 -3.60 -0.79 10.89
C LYS A 207 -4.25 -1.86 10.04
N VAL A 208 -5.30 -2.48 10.59
CA VAL A 208 -6.06 -3.55 9.94
C VAL A 208 -7.48 -3.09 9.67
N PHE A 209 -7.90 -3.16 8.42
CA PHE A 209 -9.23 -2.79 7.95
C PHE A 209 -9.87 -3.95 7.20
N ILE A 210 -11.18 -4.07 7.32
CA ILE A 210 -11.98 -5.00 6.52
C ILE A 210 -12.59 -4.25 5.34
N ALA A 211 -12.55 -4.84 4.14
CA ALA A 211 -13.15 -4.30 2.92
C ALA A 211 -14.03 -5.36 2.24
N THR A 212 -15.33 -5.30 2.47
CA THR A 212 -16.27 -6.37 2.08
C THR A 212 -17.50 -5.85 1.32
N GLY A 213 -18.09 -6.73 0.52
CA GLY A 213 -19.43 -6.51 -0.05
C GLY A 213 -20.56 -6.71 0.96
N ARG A 214 -20.28 -7.35 2.11
CA ARG A 214 -21.29 -7.63 3.12
C ARG A 214 -21.76 -6.36 3.83
N PRO A 215 -23.06 -6.21 4.11
CA PRO A 215 -23.56 -5.25 5.08
C PRO A 215 -23.08 -5.57 6.50
N PRO A 216 -22.93 -4.57 7.39
CA PRO A 216 -22.43 -4.81 8.77
C PRO A 216 -23.25 -5.86 9.54
N LEU A 217 -24.56 -5.91 9.36
CA LEU A 217 -25.45 -6.85 10.05
C LEU A 217 -25.19 -8.34 9.74
N ILE A 218 -24.56 -8.63 8.59
CA ILE A 218 -24.27 -10.02 8.19
C ILE A 218 -22.79 -10.39 8.30
N ILE A 219 -21.97 -9.53 8.90
CA ILE A 219 -20.58 -9.84 9.25
C ILE A 219 -20.60 -10.55 10.61
N ASN A 220 -20.46 -11.88 10.61
CA ASN A 220 -20.59 -12.72 11.81
C ASN A 220 -19.43 -13.71 12.00
N ASN A 221 -18.42 -13.67 11.15
CA ASN A 221 -17.33 -14.64 11.08
C ASN A 221 -15.94 -14.06 11.39
N LEU A 222 -15.86 -12.85 11.95
CA LEU A 222 -14.60 -12.18 12.30
C LEU A 222 -14.24 -12.23 13.79
N GLY A 223 -14.99 -12.95 14.62
CA GLY A 223 -14.84 -12.95 16.09
C GLY A 223 -13.40 -13.20 16.57
N ALA A 224 -12.63 -14.06 15.86
CA ALA A 224 -11.25 -14.34 16.22
C ALA A 224 -10.30 -13.12 16.06
N ILE A 225 -10.63 -12.14 15.21
CA ILE A 225 -9.79 -10.99 14.88
C ILE A 225 -10.47 -9.64 15.13
N GLU A 226 -11.72 -9.61 15.60
CA GLU A 226 -12.49 -8.38 15.80
C GLU A 226 -11.72 -7.33 16.60
N HIS A 227 -11.01 -7.76 17.65
CA HIS A 227 -10.18 -6.91 18.50
C HIS A 227 -8.93 -6.33 17.78
N LEU A 228 -8.56 -6.82 16.61
CA LEU A 228 -7.43 -6.35 15.79
C LEU A 228 -7.88 -5.33 14.74
N VAL A 229 -9.18 -5.25 14.42
CA VAL A 229 -9.72 -4.44 13.34
C VAL A 229 -9.87 -2.97 13.76
N ASP A 230 -9.29 -2.06 12.97
CA ASP A 230 -9.37 -0.60 13.20
C ASP A 230 -10.61 0.03 12.55
N GLY A 231 -11.14 -0.56 11.48
CA GLY A 231 -12.32 -0.02 10.79
C GLY A 231 -12.75 -0.88 9.59
N PHE A 232 -13.80 -0.43 8.92
CA PHE A 232 -14.51 -1.20 7.92
C PHE A 232 -14.85 -0.36 6.69
N ILE A 233 -14.73 -0.99 5.53
CA ILE A 233 -15.34 -0.65 4.26
C ILE A 233 -16.36 -1.74 3.98
N THR A 234 -17.65 -1.43 4.04
CA THR A 234 -18.73 -2.39 3.85
C THR A 234 -19.61 -2.01 2.67
N ILE A 235 -20.42 -2.98 2.21
CA ILE A 235 -21.34 -2.76 1.09
C ILE A 235 -20.55 -2.24 -0.14
N ASN A 236 -19.41 -2.90 -0.46
CA ASN A 236 -18.53 -2.48 -1.56
C ASN A 236 -18.18 -0.98 -1.55
N GLY A 237 -17.93 -0.39 -0.37
CA GLY A 237 -17.55 1.02 -0.25
C GLY A 237 -18.71 2.00 -0.03
N ALA A 238 -19.95 1.55 0.01
CA ALA A 238 -21.09 2.43 0.31
C ALA A 238 -21.09 2.93 1.76
N LEU A 239 -20.50 2.17 2.69
CA LEU A 239 -20.38 2.57 4.09
C LEU A 239 -18.96 2.32 4.60
N CYS A 240 -18.28 3.39 5.07
CA CYS A 240 -16.96 3.34 5.68
C CYS A 240 -17.02 3.89 7.11
N PHE A 241 -16.44 3.16 8.09
CA PHE A 241 -16.44 3.59 9.48
C PHE A 241 -15.20 3.12 10.24
N ILE A 242 -14.84 3.84 11.31
CA ILE A 242 -13.74 3.55 12.23
C ILE A 242 -14.32 3.58 13.66
N GLY A 243 -14.25 2.44 14.35
CA GLY A 243 -15.03 2.29 15.58
C GLY A 243 -16.50 2.59 15.31
N ASP A 244 -17.12 3.45 16.14
CA ASP A 244 -18.53 3.87 15.97
C ASP A 244 -18.72 5.07 15.03
N LYS A 245 -17.62 5.63 14.48
CA LYS A 245 -17.66 6.84 13.66
C LYS A 245 -17.80 6.49 12.18
N VAL A 246 -18.93 6.86 11.58
CA VAL A 246 -19.12 6.84 10.13
C VAL A 246 -18.23 7.91 9.49
N VAL A 247 -17.32 7.48 8.61
CA VAL A 247 -16.41 8.35 7.84
C VAL A 247 -17.06 8.74 6.51
N ALA A 248 -17.70 7.79 5.84
CA ALA A 248 -18.44 8.03 4.62
C ALA A 248 -19.65 7.09 4.51
N CYS A 249 -20.70 7.63 3.90
CA CYS A 249 -21.90 6.88 3.61
C CYS A 249 -22.47 7.36 2.28
N LYS A 250 -22.59 6.45 1.32
CA LYS A 250 -23.04 6.73 -0.04
C LYS A 250 -24.32 5.95 -0.30
N ASP A 251 -25.43 6.65 -0.21
CA ASP A 251 -26.77 6.07 -0.34
C ASP A 251 -27.30 6.11 -1.76
N ILE A 252 -28.20 5.18 -2.05
CA ILE A 252 -28.96 5.13 -3.30
C ILE A 252 -30.02 6.24 -3.26
N PRO A 253 -30.12 7.09 -4.30
CA PRO A 253 -31.18 8.09 -4.37
C PRO A 253 -32.57 7.47 -4.19
N LEU A 254 -33.43 8.14 -3.41
CA LEU A 254 -34.78 7.61 -3.07
C LEU A 254 -35.59 7.20 -4.30
N GLU A 255 -35.47 7.93 -5.41
CA GLU A 255 -36.11 7.59 -6.67
C GLU A 255 -35.68 6.21 -7.18
N GLY A 256 -34.37 5.89 -7.08
CA GLY A 256 -33.83 4.57 -7.42
C GLY A 256 -34.35 3.48 -6.52
N VAL A 257 -34.34 3.72 -5.21
CA VAL A 257 -34.91 2.80 -4.21
C VAL A 257 -36.36 2.47 -4.54
N MET A 258 -37.18 3.49 -4.71
CA MET A 258 -38.61 3.32 -5.00
C MET A 258 -38.88 2.67 -6.35
N THR A 259 -38.00 2.90 -7.34
CA THR A 259 -38.08 2.23 -8.64
C THR A 259 -37.89 0.72 -8.49
N VAL A 260 -36.88 0.29 -7.75
CA VAL A 260 -36.61 -1.15 -7.53
C VAL A 260 -37.68 -1.80 -6.66
N VAL A 261 -38.11 -1.12 -5.59
CA VAL A 261 -39.17 -1.63 -4.70
C VAL A 261 -40.49 -1.86 -5.45
N ARG A 262 -40.91 -0.91 -6.29
CA ARG A 262 -42.12 -1.04 -7.11
C ARG A 262 -41.95 -2.15 -8.14
N ASP A 263 -40.83 -2.23 -8.82
CA ASP A 263 -40.56 -3.28 -9.81
C ASP A 263 -40.61 -4.67 -9.14
N ALA A 264 -40.07 -4.82 -7.92
CA ALA A 264 -40.15 -6.06 -7.15
C ALA A 264 -41.59 -6.44 -6.78
N GLN A 265 -42.41 -5.47 -6.41
CA GLN A 265 -43.83 -5.66 -6.09
C GLN A 265 -44.63 -6.06 -7.34
N GLU A 266 -44.42 -5.33 -8.45
CA GLU A 266 -45.15 -5.57 -9.72
C GLU A 266 -44.81 -6.93 -10.35
N LYS A 267 -43.52 -7.30 -10.31
CA LYS A 267 -43.02 -8.55 -10.90
C LYS A 267 -43.00 -9.75 -9.94
N ASN A 268 -43.30 -9.49 -8.68
CA ASN A 268 -43.39 -10.48 -7.62
C ASN A 268 -42.10 -11.31 -7.44
N TYR A 269 -40.94 -10.62 -7.31
CA TYR A 269 -39.65 -11.25 -6.98
C TYR A 269 -39.14 -10.81 -5.61
N GLY A 270 -38.19 -11.58 -5.03
CA GLY A 270 -37.56 -11.30 -3.75
C GLY A 270 -36.66 -10.06 -3.80
N LEU A 271 -36.62 -9.28 -2.72
CA LEU A 271 -35.78 -8.10 -2.58
C LEU A 271 -35.28 -7.97 -1.13
N ILE A 272 -33.97 -7.82 -0.96
CA ILE A 272 -33.37 -7.35 0.29
C ILE A 272 -33.10 -5.86 0.15
N VAL A 273 -33.53 -5.08 1.15
CA VAL A 273 -33.29 -3.64 1.24
C VAL A 273 -32.40 -3.38 2.45
N VAL A 274 -31.19 -2.91 2.20
CA VAL A 274 -30.18 -2.64 3.24
C VAL A 274 -30.16 -1.15 3.53
N GLY A 275 -30.66 -0.78 4.70
CA GLY A 275 -30.53 0.56 5.27
C GLY A 275 -29.21 0.74 6.01
N GLU A 276 -28.97 1.94 6.51
CA GLU A 276 -27.78 2.28 7.32
C GLU A 276 -27.68 1.47 8.61
N LYS A 277 -28.84 1.10 9.20
CA LYS A 277 -28.92 0.43 10.50
C LYS A 277 -29.66 -0.90 10.47
N ASP A 278 -30.62 -1.05 9.58
CA ASP A 278 -31.53 -2.19 9.53
C ASP A 278 -31.65 -2.74 8.10
N VAL A 279 -32.13 -3.97 8.01
CA VAL A 279 -32.43 -4.65 6.74
C VAL A 279 -33.90 -4.99 6.69
N ALA A 280 -34.52 -4.84 5.52
CA ALA A 280 -35.86 -5.36 5.23
C ALA A 280 -35.77 -6.44 4.14
N VAL A 281 -36.65 -7.44 4.23
CA VAL A 281 -36.75 -8.53 3.27
C VAL A 281 -38.17 -8.59 2.73
N MET A 282 -38.30 -8.55 1.42
CA MET A 282 -39.51 -8.89 0.68
C MET A 282 -39.26 -10.23 0.03
N ASP A 283 -39.98 -11.27 0.43
CA ASP A 283 -39.76 -12.62 -0.09
C ASP A 283 -41.08 -13.34 -0.41
N PRO A 284 -41.79 -12.89 -1.47
CA PRO A 284 -43.10 -13.41 -1.81
C PRO A 284 -43.09 -14.88 -2.26
N LYS A 285 -41.93 -15.45 -2.63
CA LYS A 285 -41.78 -16.82 -3.12
C LYS A 285 -40.87 -17.69 -2.27
N GLY A 286 -40.31 -17.19 -1.18
CA GLY A 286 -39.37 -17.91 -0.34
C GLY A 286 -37.98 -18.14 -0.97
N GLU A 287 -37.62 -17.37 -2.00
CA GLU A 287 -36.34 -17.48 -2.70
C GLU A 287 -35.19 -16.91 -1.88
N VAL A 288 -35.42 -15.79 -1.21
CA VAL A 288 -34.42 -15.13 -0.35
C VAL A 288 -34.07 -16.05 0.80
N ASP A 289 -35.09 -16.59 1.50
CA ASP A 289 -34.92 -17.48 2.62
C ASP A 289 -34.12 -18.73 2.24
N ARG A 290 -34.54 -19.38 1.14
CA ARG A 290 -33.90 -20.58 0.62
C ARG A 290 -32.41 -20.34 0.26
N ILE A 291 -32.09 -19.27 -0.46
CA ILE A 291 -30.72 -19.02 -0.94
C ILE A 291 -29.83 -18.53 0.21
N PHE A 292 -30.27 -17.53 0.95
CA PHE A 292 -29.43 -16.93 1.98
C PHE A 292 -29.24 -17.84 3.20
N ARG A 293 -30.30 -18.51 3.67
CA ARG A 293 -30.20 -19.39 4.83
C ARG A 293 -29.64 -20.76 4.51
N GLU A 294 -30.22 -21.43 3.46
CA GLU A 294 -29.88 -22.82 3.19
C GLU A 294 -28.56 -22.98 2.40
N GLN A 295 -28.26 -22.05 1.48
CA GLN A 295 -27.07 -22.15 0.63
C GLN A 295 -25.90 -21.29 1.10
N LEU A 296 -26.16 -20.07 1.61
CA LEU A 296 -25.12 -19.12 2.04
C LEU A 296 -24.94 -19.03 3.54
N ALA A 297 -25.72 -19.79 4.34
CA ALA A 297 -25.65 -19.84 5.81
C ALA A 297 -25.73 -18.46 6.50
N VAL A 298 -26.51 -17.53 5.94
CA VAL A 298 -26.69 -16.18 6.50
C VAL A 298 -27.87 -16.19 7.49
N GLU A 299 -27.60 -16.36 8.76
CA GLU A 299 -28.62 -16.47 9.82
C GLU A 299 -29.25 -15.13 10.21
N ASN A 300 -28.53 -14.01 10.05
CA ASN A 300 -28.92 -12.70 10.60
C ASN A 300 -30.09 -12.02 9.87
N LEU A 301 -30.54 -12.54 8.73
CA LEU A 301 -31.76 -12.06 8.07
C LEU A 301 -33.03 -12.29 8.91
N ASN A 302 -32.98 -13.12 9.95
CA ASN A 302 -34.07 -13.28 10.94
C ASN A 302 -34.41 -11.98 11.69
N GLN A 303 -33.50 -10.99 11.69
CA GLN A 303 -33.68 -9.69 12.33
C GLN A 303 -34.25 -8.61 11.41
N ALA A 304 -34.70 -9.01 10.20
CA ALA A 304 -35.27 -8.07 9.22
C ALA A 304 -36.43 -7.27 9.83
N LYS A 305 -36.46 -5.97 9.54
CA LYS A 305 -37.49 -5.04 10.00
C LYS A 305 -38.54 -4.81 8.91
N PRO A 306 -39.71 -4.27 9.27
CA PRO A 306 -40.70 -3.87 8.29
C PRO A 306 -40.10 -2.88 7.27
N LEU A 307 -40.46 -3.05 6.00
CA LEU A 307 -39.92 -2.28 4.88
C LEU A 307 -40.09 -0.76 5.09
N ASP A 308 -41.28 -0.33 5.50
CA ASP A 308 -41.58 1.09 5.72
C ASP A 308 -40.66 1.77 6.74
N GLY A 309 -40.25 1.03 7.76
CA GLY A 309 -39.29 1.50 8.76
C GLY A 309 -37.87 1.63 8.19
N VAL A 310 -37.45 0.69 7.36
CA VAL A 310 -36.13 0.73 6.72
C VAL A 310 -36.07 1.81 5.65
N LEU A 311 -37.13 2.04 4.90
CA LEU A 311 -37.20 3.11 3.88
C LEU A 311 -37.12 4.54 4.45
N GLN A 312 -37.20 4.72 5.78
CA GLN A 312 -36.92 6.01 6.44
C GLN A 312 -35.44 6.28 6.67
N GLN A 313 -34.59 5.29 6.40
CA GLN A 313 -33.13 5.39 6.53
C GLN A 313 -32.49 5.70 5.18
N ARG A 314 -31.19 6.01 5.19
CA ARG A 314 -30.38 5.98 3.98
C ARG A 314 -30.29 4.54 3.50
N ILE A 315 -30.65 4.27 2.25
CA ILE A 315 -30.58 2.93 1.67
C ILE A 315 -29.26 2.77 0.92
N LEU A 316 -28.48 1.78 1.30
CA LEU A 316 -27.11 1.60 0.83
C LEU A 316 -26.99 0.51 -0.20
N GLN A 317 -27.85 -0.53 -0.15
CA GLN A 317 -27.86 -1.63 -1.09
C GLN A 317 -29.28 -2.14 -1.29
N LEU A 318 -29.55 -2.59 -2.51
CA LEU A 318 -30.72 -3.33 -2.88
C LEU A 318 -30.26 -4.64 -3.52
N THR A 319 -30.80 -5.78 -3.08
CA THR A 319 -30.49 -7.10 -3.66
C THR A 319 -31.75 -7.73 -4.22
N PRO A 320 -32.12 -7.42 -5.50
CA PRO A 320 -33.27 -8.01 -6.16
C PRO A 320 -32.94 -9.43 -6.68
N PHE A 321 -33.93 -10.35 -6.49
CA PHE A 321 -33.86 -11.76 -6.91
C PHE A 321 -34.58 -11.93 -8.25
N PHE A 322 -33.81 -11.83 -9.33
CA PHE A 322 -34.30 -11.98 -10.67
C PHE A 322 -33.23 -12.52 -11.63
N PRO A 323 -33.61 -13.09 -12.80
CA PRO A 323 -32.68 -13.53 -13.84
C PRO A 323 -31.88 -12.35 -14.42
N GLU A 324 -30.65 -12.62 -14.89
CA GLU A 324 -29.74 -11.63 -15.46
C GLU A 324 -30.34 -10.78 -16.58
N GLU A 325 -31.21 -11.35 -17.37
CA GLU A 325 -31.89 -10.67 -18.47
C GLU A 325 -32.70 -9.43 -18.03
N TYR A 326 -33.23 -9.41 -16.79
CA TYR A 326 -33.96 -8.26 -16.23
C TYR A 326 -33.05 -7.15 -15.75
N GLU A 327 -31.81 -7.45 -15.41
CA GLU A 327 -30.87 -6.49 -14.82
C GLU A 327 -30.62 -5.31 -15.75
N ARG A 328 -30.35 -5.58 -17.03
CA ARG A 328 -30.05 -4.55 -18.03
C ARG A 328 -31.15 -3.49 -18.15
N ASP A 329 -32.41 -3.90 -18.13
CA ASP A 329 -33.51 -2.96 -18.27
C ASP A 329 -33.81 -2.20 -16.99
N LEU A 330 -33.65 -2.82 -15.83
CA LEU A 330 -33.75 -2.14 -14.55
C LEU A 330 -32.65 -1.08 -14.40
N MET A 331 -31.40 -1.41 -14.72
CA MET A 331 -30.27 -0.49 -14.58
C MET A 331 -30.36 0.73 -15.49
N LYS A 332 -31.03 0.65 -16.65
CA LYS A 332 -31.32 1.84 -17.48
C LYS A 332 -32.25 2.84 -16.79
N ARG A 333 -33.12 2.37 -15.88
CA ARG A 333 -34.09 3.19 -15.15
C ARG A 333 -33.48 3.84 -13.89
N ILE A 334 -32.32 3.36 -13.45
CA ILE A 334 -31.60 3.86 -12.27
C ILE A 334 -30.12 4.17 -12.62
N PRO A 335 -29.84 5.12 -13.51
CA PRO A 335 -28.50 5.36 -14.09
C PRO A 335 -27.46 5.87 -13.07
N TRP A 336 -27.87 6.28 -11.89
CA TRP A 336 -27.01 6.68 -10.75
C TRP A 336 -26.63 5.52 -9.82
N CYS A 337 -27.02 4.29 -10.19
CA CYS A 337 -26.62 3.07 -9.50
C CYS A 337 -25.67 2.23 -10.33
N THR A 338 -25.01 1.29 -9.68
CA THR A 338 -24.25 0.20 -10.30
C THR A 338 -24.76 -1.14 -9.77
N SER A 339 -24.59 -2.20 -10.54
CA SER A 339 -24.91 -3.56 -10.13
C SER A 339 -23.70 -4.46 -10.17
N GLY A 340 -23.63 -5.42 -9.25
CA GLY A 340 -22.61 -6.46 -9.19
C GLY A 340 -23.26 -7.83 -8.97
N ARG A 341 -23.28 -8.66 -10.02
CA ARG A 341 -23.85 -10.01 -9.96
C ARG A 341 -22.75 -11.02 -9.65
N TRP A 342 -22.87 -11.68 -8.52
CA TRP A 342 -21.97 -12.77 -8.12
C TRP A 342 -22.70 -14.09 -7.88
N HIS A 343 -24.03 -14.08 -7.98
CA HIS A 343 -24.88 -15.27 -7.91
C HIS A 343 -25.93 -15.26 -9.03
N PRO A 344 -26.24 -16.39 -9.67
CA PRO A 344 -27.16 -16.41 -10.80
C PRO A 344 -28.60 -15.92 -10.48
N ALA A 345 -29.02 -16.05 -9.22
CA ALA A 345 -30.39 -15.70 -8.81
C ALA A 345 -30.57 -14.21 -8.45
N PHE A 346 -29.53 -13.45 -8.16
CA PHE A 346 -29.65 -12.07 -7.69
C PHE A 346 -28.44 -11.19 -8.08
N THR A 347 -28.60 -9.89 -7.95
CA THR A 347 -27.54 -8.90 -8.09
C THR A 347 -27.57 -7.91 -6.92
N ASP A 348 -26.42 -7.38 -6.56
CA ASP A 348 -26.33 -6.29 -5.58
C ASP A 348 -26.28 -4.95 -6.32
N ILE A 349 -27.20 -4.04 -5.97
CA ILE A 349 -27.29 -2.69 -6.52
C ILE A 349 -26.85 -1.71 -5.44
N THR A 350 -25.86 -0.88 -5.75
CA THR A 350 -25.32 0.18 -4.87
C THR A 350 -25.32 1.52 -5.62
N ALA A 351 -25.05 2.61 -4.91
CA ALA A 351 -24.86 3.91 -5.55
C ALA A 351 -23.63 3.90 -6.44
N LYS A 352 -23.72 4.54 -7.61
CA LYS A 352 -22.62 4.63 -8.56
C LYS A 352 -21.38 5.27 -7.92
N GLY A 353 -20.22 4.63 -8.10
CA GLY A 353 -18.96 5.03 -7.52
C GLY A 353 -18.80 4.60 -6.05
N ALA A 354 -19.67 3.73 -5.52
CA ALA A 354 -19.38 2.95 -4.34
C ALA A 354 -18.61 1.73 -4.78
N ASP A 355 -17.31 1.68 -4.49
CA ASP A 355 -16.44 0.53 -4.68
C ASP A 355 -15.38 0.47 -3.57
N LYS A 356 -14.75 -0.70 -3.38
CA LYS A 356 -13.80 -0.91 -2.29
C LYS A 356 -12.56 0.01 -2.41
N GLY A 357 -12.13 0.34 -3.62
CA GLY A 357 -11.00 1.25 -3.86
C GLY A 357 -11.32 2.69 -3.41
N GLU A 358 -12.52 3.18 -3.72
CA GLU A 358 -12.97 4.49 -3.21
C GLU A 358 -13.09 4.50 -1.69
N GLY A 359 -13.49 3.38 -1.10
CA GLY A 359 -13.45 3.20 0.36
C GLY A 359 -12.03 3.34 0.93
N ILE A 360 -11.01 2.76 0.28
CA ILE A 360 -9.60 2.92 0.68
C ILE A 360 -9.18 4.38 0.59
N ARG A 361 -9.45 5.09 -0.53
CA ARG A 361 -9.12 6.52 -0.66
C ARG A 361 -9.75 7.34 0.45
N THR A 362 -11.00 7.06 0.75
CA THR A 362 -11.76 7.76 1.79
C THR A 362 -11.15 7.55 3.19
N LEU A 363 -10.86 6.31 3.58
CA LEU A 363 -10.27 6.03 4.88
C LEU A 363 -8.82 6.51 4.98
N ALA A 364 -8.01 6.36 3.92
CA ALA A 364 -6.65 6.88 3.87
C ALA A 364 -6.63 8.41 4.04
N ALA A 365 -7.47 9.14 3.30
CA ALA A 365 -7.61 10.59 3.43
C ALA A 365 -8.05 11.01 4.85
N HIS A 366 -9.01 10.28 5.45
CA HIS A 366 -9.47 10.55 6.82
C HIS A 366 -8.36 10.35 7.87
N LEU A 367 -7.47 9.38 7.64
CA LEU A 367 -6.37 9.06 8.53
C LEU A 367 -5.09 9.87 8.23
N GLY A 368 -5.08 10.70 7.17
CA GLY A 368 -3.90 11.42 6.73
C GLY A 368 -2.78 10.50 6.20
N LEU A 369 -3.14 9.34 5.64
CA LEU A 369 -2.21 8.36 5.08
C LEU A 369 -2.07 8.56 3.57
N ASP A 370 -0.83 8.43 3.07
CA ASP A 370 -0.58 8.29 1.64
C ASP A 370 -1.05 6.90 1.17
N LEU A 371 -1.63 6.83 -0.03
CA LEU A 371 -2.03 5.56 -0.64
C LEU A 371 -0.84 4.61 -0.83
N GLN A 372 0.37 5.10 -1.01
CA GLN A 372 1.58 4.28 -1.06
C GLN A 372 1.82 3.47 0.22
N HIS A 373 1.28 3.92 1.37
CA HIS A 373 1.32 3.22 2.65
C HIS A 373 0.04 2.40 2.92
N THR A 374 -0.62 1.94 1.87
CA THR A 374 -1.78 1.04 1.96
C THR A 374 -1.48 -0.29 1.27
N MET A 375 -2.05 -1.36 1.81
CA MET A 375 -2.06 -2.68 1.17
C MET A 375 -3.49 -3.19 1.07
N ALA A 376 -3.81 -3.90 0.00
CA ALA A 376 -5.11 -4.52 -0.17
C ALA A 376 -4.96 -6.00 -0.52
N PHE A 377 -5.79 -6.85 0.09
CA PHE A 377 -5.80 -8.30 -0.11
C PHE A 377 -7.19 -8.74 -0.57
N GLY A 378 -7.27 -9.47 -1.68
CA GLY A 378 -8.54 -9.90 -2.25
C GLY A 378 -8.42 -11.13 -3.13
N ASP A 379 -9.57 -11.74 -3.47
CA ASP A 379 -9.66 -12.91 -4.36
C ASP A 379 -10.77 -12.80 -5.41
N GLY A 380 -11.76 -11.93 -5.20
CA GLY A 380 -12.94 -11.76 -6.04
C GLY A 380 -12.87 -10.60 -7.03
N GLY A 381 -13.81 -10.58 -8.00
CA GLY A 381 -13.89 -9.51 -8.99
C GLY A 381 -14.22 -8.12 -8.42
N ASN A 382 -14.93 -8.06 -7.29
CA ASN A 382 -15.23 -6.80 -6.57
C ASN A 382 -14.01 -6.23 -5.83
N ASP A 383 -12.89 -6.98 -5.75
CA ASP A 383 -11.63 -6.55 -5.16
C ASP A 383 -10.73 -5.80 -6.14
N ALA A 384 -10.99 -5.90 -7.44
CA ALA A 384 -10.15 -5.29 -8.47
C ALA A 384 -9.93 -3.79 -8.23
N SER A 385 -10.95 -3.07 -7.78
CA SER A 385 -10.83 -1.63 -7.49
C SER A 385 -9.88 -1.35 -6.31
N MET A 386 -9.92 -2.16 -5.24
CA MET A 386 -9.03 -1.96 -4.08
C MET A 386 -7.60 -2.42 -4.37
N ILE A 387 -7.41 -3.50 -5.12
CA ILE A 387 -6.09 -3.99 -5.56
C ILE A 387 -5.37 -2.91 -6.38
N LYS A 388 -6.07 -2.26 -7.31
CA LYS A 388 -5.52 -1.16 -8.12
C LYS A 388 -5.29 0.15 -7.35
N THR A 389 -6.03 0.37 -6.27
CA THR A 389 -6.01 1.64 -5.54
C THR A 389 -4.95 1.65 -4.46
N ALA A 390 -4.73 0.55 -3.79
CA ALA A 390 -3.72 0.43 -2.75
C ALA A 390 -2.31 0.64 -3.31
N GLY A 391 -1.39 1.10 -2.48
CA GLY A 391 0.03 1.18 -2.83
C GLY A 391 0.64 -0.19 -3.11
N ILE A 392 0.09 -1.25 -2.51
CA ILE A 392 0.44 -2.64 -2.78
C ILE A 392 -0.84 -3.46 -2.87
N GLY A 393 -1.15 -3.96 -4.05
CA GLY A 393 -2.27 -4.87 -4.30
C GLY A 393 -1.81 -6.34 -4.26
N VAL A 394 -2.41 -7.14 -3.40
CA VAL A 394 -2.09 -8.57 -3.21
C VAL A 394 -3.28 -9.44 -3.59
N ALA A 395 -3.13 -10.26 -4.61
CA ALA A 395 -4.11 -11.29 -4.97
C ALA A 395 -3.82 -12.59 -4.22
N MET A 396 -4.88 -13.21 -3.66
CA MET A 396 -4.77 -14.53 -3.04
C MET A 396 -4.51 -15.63 -4.07
N GLY A 397 -3.89 -16.74 -3.68
CA GLY A 397 -3.62 -17.88 -4.57
C GLY A 397 -4.88 -18.51 -5.16
N ASN A 398 -6.01 -18.43 -4.46
CA ASN A 398 -7.34 -18.85 -4.92
C ASN A 398 -8.08 -17.78 -5.74
N ALA A 399 -7.48 -16.60 -5.97
CA ALA A 399 -8.12 -15.51 -6.71
C ALA A 399 -8.34 -15.83 -8.19
N LEU A 400 -9.29 -15.10 -8.80
CA LEU A 400 -9.50 -15.13 -10.24
C LEU A 400 -8.22 -14.70 -10.98
N GLN A 401 -7.95 -15.34 -12.14
CA GLN A 401 -6.75 -15.01 -12.92
C GLN A 401 -6.70 -13.52 -13.31
N SER A 402 -7.83 -12.93 -13.67
CA SER A 402 -7.91 -11.50 -13.99
C SER A 402 -7.51 -10.59 -12.83
N LEU A 403 -7.77 -11.00 -11.58
CA LEU A 403 -7.33 -10.25 -10.41
C LEU A 403 -5.83 -10.41 -10.16
N LYS A 404 -5.29 -11.63 -10.36
CA LYS A 404 -3.85 -11.90 -10.26
C LYS A 404 -3.03 -11.10 -11.28
N ASP A 405 -3.57 -10.94 -12.49
CA ASP A 405 -2.93 -10.18 -13.57
C ASP A 405 -2.86 -8.66 -13.27
N GLU A 406 -3.72 -8.17 -12.37
CA GLU A 406 -3.81 -6.77 -11.96
C GLU A 406 -3.08 -6.47 -10.65
N ALA A 407 -2.69 -7.49 -9.87
CA ALA A 407 -2.05 -7.35 -8.57
C ALA A 407 -0.53 -7.16 -8.68
N ASP A 408 0.04 -6.44 -7.74
CA ASP A 408 1.51 -6.29 -7.61
C ASP A 408 2.17 -7.58 -7.14
N TYR A 409 1.45 -8.39 -6.37
CA TYR A 409 1.93 -9.65 -5.84
C TYR A 409 0.80 -10.70 -5.76
N THR A 410 1.10 -11.93 -6.12
CA THR A 410 0.21 -13.07 -5.89
C THR A 410 0.80 -13.95 -4.80
N THR A 411 0.06 -14.13 -3.70
CA THR A 411 0.44 -15.00 -2.59
C THR A 411 -0.17 -16.39 -2.74
N SER A 412 0.01 -17.27 -1.74
CA SER A 412 -0.67 -18.57 -1.67
C SER A 412 -2.17 -18.43 -1.39
N ALA A 413 -2.91 -19.54 -1.48
CA ALA A 413 -4.34 -19.56 -1.17
C ALA A 413 -4.61 -19.28 0.33
N VAL A 414 -5.87 -18.92 0.65
CA VAL A 414 -6.30 -18.68 2.03
C VAL A 414 -6.00 -19.86 2.96
N ASP A 415 -6.15 -21.09 2.46
CA ASP A 415 -5.88 -22.35 3.20
C ASP A 415 -4.39 -22.74 3.20
N GLU A 416 -3.53 -21.98 2.54
CA GLU A 416 -2.09 -22.21 2.38
C GLU A 416 -1.25 -21.06 2.96
N ASP A 417 -1.71 -20.51 4.10
CA ASP A 417 -1.03 -19.43 4.82
C ASP A 417 -0.85 -18.12 4.02
N GLY A 418 -1.68 -17.86 2.99
CA GLY A 418 -1.48 -16.79 2.01
C GLY A 418 -1.26 -15.41 2.63
N VAL A 419 -2.06 -15.00 3.62
CA VAL A 419 -1.90 -13.70 4.30
C VAL A 419 -0.57 -13.63 5.05
N LEU A 420 -0.20 -14.67 5.82
CA LEU A 420 1.06 -14.72 6.55
C LEU A 420 2.28 -14.64 5.61
N LEU A 421 2.24 -15.40 4.51
CA LEU A 421 3.33 -15.44 3.54
C LEU A 421 3.50 -14.09 2.83
N ALA A 422 2.41 -13.42 2.47
CA ALA A 422 2.47 -12.07 1.89
C ALA A 422 3.05 -11.06 2.89
N LEU A 423 2.56 -11.01 4.13
CA LEU A 423 3.07 -10.07 5.13
C LEU A 423 4.55 -10.32 5.45
N ARG A 424 5.01 -11.58 5.43
CA ARG A 424 6.43 -11.92 5.55
C ARG A 424 7.23 -11.49 4.33
N HIS A 425 6.69 -11.68 3.12
CA HIS A 425 7.34 -11.25 1.87
C HIS A 425 7.65 -9.75 1.91
N PHE A 426 6.72 -8.93 2.41
CA PHE A 426 6.90 -7.49 2.55
C PHE A 426 7.60 -7.06 3.86
N GLY A 427 8.01 -8.00 4.73
CA GLY A 427 8.74 -7.71 5.97
C GLY A 427 7.92 -7.00 7.05
N LEU A 428 6.61 -7.21 7.05
CA LEU A 428 5.68 -6.53 7.95
C LEU A 428 5.38 -7.33 9.23
N VAL A 429 5.73 -8.66 9.19
CA VAL A 429 5.62 -9.60 10.32
C VAL A 429 6.78 -10.57 10.36
#